data_21ef7a397d6abbf5f131c992313ef17a
#
_entry.id   21ef7a397d6abbf5f131c992313ef17a
#
_cell.length_a   1.000
_cell.length_b   1.000
_cell.length_c   1.000
_cell.angle_alpha   90.00
_cell.angle_beta   90.00
_cell.angle_gamma   90.00
#
_symmetry.space_group_name_H-M   'P 1'
#
loop_
_entity.id
_entity.type
_entity.pdbx_description
1 polymer ?
#
loop_
_entity_poly.entity_id
_entity_poly.type
_entity_poly.pdbx_seq_one_letter_code
_entity_poly.pdbx_strand_id
1 'polypeptide(L)'
;LEPYDIAHRRGELKHILVTQGSDDALMIRFVMRSKRDLALLRSKLSLLYSLIPTAQVVTVNILPAHAALVEGDEEIVISEQQTLPMLVGDVELHLGPRSFSQTNTGVASQLYRQVASWAQQSGASSLWDLYCGVGGFALHAARGGVERVSGVEISPEAIASARCTAEDLGVSDHVRLMAGDAAQWAFAQYAEARPDAIVVNPPRRGIGTELAQWINQSDIPTVIYSSCYPKSLVSDLRLMNSYRLTQARLFDMF
;
A
#
# COMPACT_ATOMS: atom_id res chain seq x y z
N LEU A 1 -6.82 20.35 -22.80
CA LEU A 1 -7.86 19.34 -22.62
C LEU A 1 -9.20 20.02 -22.36
N GLU A 2 -10.26 19.52 -23.00
CA GLU A 2 -11.62 19.99 -22.76
C GLU A 2 -12.15 19.40 -21.45
N PRO A 3 -12.56 20.23 -20.45
CA PRO A 3 -13.16 19.74 -19.22
C PRO A 3 -14.46 18.96 -19.49
N TYR A 4 -14.71 17.94 -18.69
CA TYR A 4 -15.92 17.13 -18.83
C TYR A 4 -17.14 17.84 -18.26
N ASP A 5 -18.10 18.14 -19.15
CA ASP A 5 -19.41 18.65 -18.78
C ASP A 5 -20.34 17.48 -18.41
N ILE A 6 -20.71 17.43 -17.14
CA ILE A 6 -21.56 16.35 -16.58
C ILE A 6 -22.97 16.40 -17.19
N ALA A 7 -23.54 17.59 -17.39
CA ALA A 7 -24.91 17.75 -17.87
C ALA A 7 -25.06 17.29 -19.33
N HIS A 8 -24.08 17.64 -20.17
CA HIS A 8 -24.11 17.33 -21.60
C HIS A 8 -23.31 16.07 -21.97
N ARG A 9 -22.61 15.45 -21.00
CA ARG A 9 -21.74 14.27 -21.16
C ARG A 9 -20.69 14.46 -22.27
N ARG A 10 -20.09 15.65 -22.35
CA ARG A 10 -19.09 16.05 -23.34
C ARG A 10 -17.79 16.47 -22.65
N GLY A 11 -16.70 16.46 -23.42
CA GLY A 11 -15.36 16.74 -22.88
C GLY A 11 -14.63 15.46 -22.48
N GLU A 12 -13.34 15.59 -22.18
CA GLU A 12 -12.46 14.46 -21.90
C GLU A 12 -11.91 14.47 -20.47
N LEU A 13 -11.53 15.62 -19.93
CA LEU A 13 -10.89 15.73 -18.63
C LEU A 13 -11.92 15.76 -17.51
N LYS A 14 -11.98 14.68 -16.71
CA LYS A 14 -12.91 14.54 -15.59
C LYS A 14 -12.33 15.08 -14.28
N HIS A 15 -11.09 14.65 -13.94
CA HIS A 15 -10.42 15.06 -12.72
C HIS A 15 -8.93 15.24 -12.98
N ILE A 16 -8.29 16.01 -12.13
CA ILE A 16 -6.84 16.02 -11.94
C ILE A 16 -6.61 15.67 -10.47
N LEU A 17 -5.92 14.56 -10.23
CA LEU A 17 -5.54 14.12 -8.90
C LEU A 17 -4.06 14.45 -8.72
N VAL A 18 -3.73 15.13 -7.64
CA VAL A 18 -2.35 15.50 -7.30
C VAL A 18 -1.99 14.87 -5.98
N THR A 19 -0.91 14.10 -5.98
CA THR A 19 -0.32 13.54 -4.76
C THR A 19 1.04 14.18 -4.57
N GLN A 20 1.29 14.72 -3.38
CA GLN A 20 2.59 15.25 -2.99
C GLN A 20 3.37 14.17 -2.24
N GLY A 21 4.58 13.94 -2.67
CA GLY A 21 5.56 13.05 -2.03
C GLY A 21 6.61 13.81 -1.25
N SER A 22 7.79 13.21 -1.13
CA SER A 22 8.97 13.81 -0.50
C SER A 22 9.52 14.95 -1.35
N ASP A 23 10.18 15.92 -0.71
CA ASP A 23 10.90 17.01 -1.38
C ASP A 23 10.05 17.76 -2.42
N ASP A 24 8.76 17.97 -2.10
CA ASP A 24 7.76 18.60 -2.97
C ASP A 24 7.52 17.88 -4.31
N ALA A 25 8.00 16.64 -4.46
CA ALA A 25 7.74 15.83 -5.64
C ALA A 25 6.23 15.62 -5.84
N LEU A 26 5.77 15.72 -7.07
CA LEU A 26 4.35 15.58 -7.40
C LEU A 26 4.10 14.41 -8.36
N MET A 27 3.05 13.67 -8.05
CA MET A 27 2.37 12.80 -9.01
C MET A 27 1.10 13.49 -9.48
N ILE A 28 0.97 13.67 -10.80
CA ILE A 28 -0.20 14.31 -11.44
C ILE A 28 -0.91 13.26 -12.29
N ARG A 29 -2.15 12.95 -11.92
CA ARG A 29 -2.98 11.96 -12.59
C ARG A 29 -4.14 12.64 -13.30
N PHE A 30 -4.18 12.58 -14.63
CA PHE A 30 -5.28 13.09 -15.45
C PHE A 30 -6.33 12.00 -15.61
N VAL A 31 -7.50 12.16 -14.99
CA VAL A 31 -8.62 11.23 -15.17
C VAL A 31 -9.42 11.66 -16.38
N MET A 32 -9.39 10.85 -17.42
CA MET A 32 -9.97 11.14 -18.72
C MET A 32 -11.09 10.16 -19.07
N ARG A 33 -12.05 10.63 -19.84
CA ARG A 33 -13.14 9.78 -20.34
C ARG A 33 -12.65 8.70 -21.30
N SER A 34 -11.64 9.00 -22.10
CA SER A 34 -11.09 8.10 -23.11
C SER A 34 -9.61 8.38 -23.40
N LYS A 35 -9.00 7.57 -24.25
CA LYS A 35 -7.61 7.77 -24.71
C LYS A 35 -7.46 8.82 -25.82
N ARG A 36 -8.55 9.51 -26.24
CA ARG A 36 -8.55 10.41 -27.41
C ARG A 36 -7.40 11.42 -27.37
N ASP A 37 -7.19 12.06 -26.23
CA ASP A 37 -6.22 13.14 -26.09
C ASP A 37 -4.90 12.67 -25.45
N LEU A 38 -4.64 11.36 -25.34
CA LEU A 38 -3.43 10.80 -24.75
C LEU A 38 -2.15 11.24 -25.49
N ALA A 39 -2.18 11.24 -26.83
CA ALA A 39 -1.05 11.67 -27.65
C ALA A 39 -0.78 13.17 -27.47
N LEU A 40 -1.82 13.98 -27.31
CA LEU A 40 -1.69 15.41 -27.01
C LEU A 40 -1.04 15.63 -25.65
N LEU A 41 -1.47 14.91 -24.59
CA LEU A 41 -0.84 15.00 -23.27
C LEU A 41 0.65 14.64 -23.34
N ARG A 42 1.00 13.52 -23.99
CA ARG A 42 2.40 13.12 -24.18
C ARG A 42 3.23 14.21 -24.85
N SER A 43 2.68 14.85 -25.90
CA SER A 43 3.38 15.93 -26.60
C SER A 43 3.58 17.20 -25.77
N LYS A 44 2.85 17.35 -24.66
CA LYS A 44 2.91 18.52 -23.77
C LYS A 44 3.63 18.25 -22.45
N LEU A 45 4.21 17.07 -22.24
CA LEU A 45 4.93 16.74 -21.01
C LEU A 45 6.09 17.71 -20.73
N SER A 46 6.89 18.07 -21.74
CA SER A 46 8.00 19.03 -21.57
C SER A 46 7.50 20.40 -21.11
N LEU A 47 6.34 20.84 -21.62
CA LEU A 47 5.72 22.08 -21.16
C LEU A 47 5.21 21.94 -19.72
N LEU A 48 4.59 20.80 -19.37
CA LEU A 48 4.15 20.54 -18.00
C LEU A 48 5.33 20.62 -17.02
N TYR A 49 6.43 19.95 -17.32
CA TYR A 49 7.65 19.99 -16.49
C TYR A 49 8.28 21.37 -16.39
N SER A 50 8.20 22.19 -17.45
CA SER A 50 8.68 23.58 -17.39
C SER A 50 7.83 24.47 -16.48
N LEU A 51 6.52 24.19 -16.37
CA LEU A 51 5.59 24.94 -15.54
C LEU A 51 5.52 24.40 -14.10
N ILE A 52 5.74 23.11 -13.92
CA ILE A 52 5.69 22.41 -12.64
C ILE A 52 6.95 21.52 -12.54
N PRO A 53 8.11 22.12 -12.19
CA PRO A 53 9.40 21.39 -12.17
C PRO A 53 9.43 20.22 -11.15
N THR A 54 8.57 20.26 -10.15
CA THR A 54 8.43 19.20 -9.13
C THR A 54 7.55 18.02 -9.58
N ALA A 55 6.91 18.10 -10.75
CA ALA A 55 6.16 16.96 -11.30
C ALA A 55 7.15 15.86 -11.72
N GLN A 56 7.10 14.72 -11.05
CA GLN A 56 7.94 13.56 -11.33
C GLN A 56 7.17 12.44 -12.03
N VAL A 57 5.95 12.17 -11.56
CA VAL A 57 5.10 11.12 -12.11
C VAL A 57 3.88 11.76 -12.76
N VAL A 58 3.64 11.43 -14.02
CA VAL A 58 2.45 11.90 -14.75
C VAL A 58 1.75 10.70 -15.36
N THR A 59 0.46 10.59 -15.09
CA THR A 59 -0.34 9.45 -15.56
C THR A 59 -1.67 9.89 -16.18
N VAL A 60 -2.27 9.00 -16.91
CA VAL A 60 -3.63 9.11 -17.44
C VAL A 60 -4.44 7.92 -16.97
N ASN A 61 -5.47 8.19 -16.19
CA ASN A 61 -6.45 7.20 -15.78
C ASN A 61 -7.68 7.28 -16.70
N ILE A 62 -8.18 6.14 -17.15
CA ILE A 62 -9.31 6.07 -18.08
C ILE A 62 -10.59 5.71 -17.32
N LEU A 63 -11.51 6.66 -17.26
CA LEU A 63 -12.82 6.54 -16.64
C LEU A 63 -13.95 6.79 -17.66
N PRO A 64 -14.37 5.81 -18.45
CA PRO A 64 -15.40 6.00 -19.46
C PRO A 64 -16.81 6.18 -18.85
N ALA A 65 -17.05 5.57 -17.70
CA ALA A 65 -18.36 5.58 -17.04
C ALA A 65 -18.81 7.00 -16.65
N HIS A 66 -20.08 7.31 -16.91
CA HIS A 66 -20.74 8.49 -16.35
C HIS A 66 -21.31 8.14 -14.95
N ALA A 67 -20.45 8.14 -13.97
CA ALA A 67 -20.75 7.76 -12.59
C ALA A 67 -19.98 8.65 -11.61
N ALA A 68 -20.42 8.68 -10.37
CA ALA A 68 -19.74 9.38 -9.27
C ALA A 68 -18.52 8.58 -8.78
N LEU A 69 -17.60 8.31 -9.70
CA LEU A 69 -16.31 7.65 -9.45
C LEU A 69 -15.20 8.67 -9.66
N VAL A 70 -14.13 8.53 -8.90
CA VAL A 70 -12.95 9.40 -8.99
C VAL A 70 -11.98 8.90 -10.06
N GLU A 71 -11.90 7.57 -10.26
CA GLU A 71 -10.98 6.91 -11.18
C GLU A 71 -11.60 5.65 -11.79
N GLY A 72 -11.02 5.20 -12.90
CA GLY A 72 -11.36 3.96 -13.59
C GLY A 72 -10.28 2.89 -13.41
N ASP A 73 -10.46 1.77 -14.09
CA ASP A 73 -9.60 0.59 -13.91
C ASP A 73 -8.27 0.67 -14.66
N GLU A 74 -8.21 1.44 -15.75
CA GLU A 74 -7.01 1.54 -16.58
C GLU A 74 -6.17 2.75 -16.21
N GLU A 75 -4.89 2.51 -15.89
CA GLU A 75 -3.89 3.55 -15.60
C GLU A 75 -2.75 3.48 -16.61
N ILE A 76 -2.35 4.60 -17.18
CA ILE A 76 -1.29 4.70 -18.18
C ILE A 76 -0.25 5.71 -17.67
N VAL A 77 0.92 5.24 -17.28
CA VAL A 77 2.05 6.12 -16.96
C VAL A 77 2.59 6.71 -18.24
N ILE A 78 2.75 8.04 -18.28
CA ILE A 78 3.26 8.77 -19.44
C ILE A 78 4.58 9.51 -19.15
N SER A 79 4.97 9.63 -17.89
CA SER A 79 6.29 10.08 -17.45
C SER A 79 7.34 8.98 -17.58
N GLU A 80 8.62 9.35 -17.53
CA GLU A 80 9.73 8.41 -17.41
C GLU A 80 9.72 7.74 -16.04
N GLN A 81 9.61 8.53 -14.98
CA GLN A 81 9.48 8.04 -13.62
C GLN A 81 8.08 7.43 -13.39
N GLN A 82 8.03 6.25 -12.76
CA GLN A 82 6.81 5.47 -12.60
C GLN A 82 6.24 5.51 -11.18
N THR A 83 7.06 5.85 -10.19
CA THR A 83 6.69 5.89 -8.78
C THR A 83 7.07 7.22 -8.15
N LEU A 84 6.25 7.67 -7.19
CA LEU A 84 6.48 8.87 -6.40
C LEU A 84 7.22 8.49 -5.11
N PRO A 85 8.38 9.11 -4.77
CA PRO A 85 9.03 8.91 -3.49
C PRO A 85 8.17 9.50 -2.35
N MET A 86 7.97 8.73 -1.29
CA MET A 86 7.19 9.13 -0.11
C MET A 86 7.93 8.75 1.16
N LEU A 87 8.54 9.71 1.82
CA LEU A 87 9.21 9.48 3.10
C LEU A 87 8.18 9.28 4.21
N VAL A 88 8.18 8.09 4.81
CA VAL A 88 7.36 7.77 5.97
C VAL A 88 8.29 7.36 7.11
N GLY A 89 8.51 8.28 8.02
CA GLY A 89 9.52 8.10 9.05
C GLY A 89 10.93 8.17 8.49
N ASP A 90 11.61 7.03 8.47
CA ASP A 90 12.97 6.85 7.97
C ASP A 90 13.04 5.88 6.77
N VAL A 91 11.89 5.57 6.19
CA VAL A 91 11.76 4.74 4.98
C VAL A 91 11.13 5.56 3.87
N GLU A 92 11.84 5.69 2.75
CA GLU A 92 11.29 6.30 1.54
C GLU A 92 10.61 5.22 0.69
N LEU A 93 9.28 5.22 0.73
CA LEU A 93 8.45 4.30 -0.03
C LEU A 93 8.29 4.75 -1.48
N HIS A 94 8.31 3.83 -2.42
CA HIS A 94 7.93 4.06 -3.81
C HIS A 94 6.42 3.90 -3.98
N LEU A 95 5.69 4.98 -4.34
CA LEU A 95 4.25 4.92 -4.54
C LEU A 95 3.89 4.92 -6.02
N GLY A 96 3.33 3.83 -6.50
CA GLY A 96 2.70 3.78 -7.81
C GLY A 96 1.35 4.52 -7.84
N PRO A 97 0.83 4.87 -9.02
CA PRO A 97 -0.39 5.68 -9.16
C PRO A 97 -1.63 5.05 -8.50
N ARG A 98 -1.68 3.74 -8.42
CA ARG A 98 -2.79 2.98 -7.81
C ARG A 98 -2.44 2.40 -6.45
N SER A 99 -1.26 2.72 -5.92
CA SER A 99 -0.84 2.24 -4.61
C SER A 99 -1.63 2.93 -3.51
N PHE A 100 -2.12 2.15 -2.56
CA PHE A 100 -2.65 2.70 -1.33
C PHE A 100 -1.50 3.18 -0.44
N SER A 101 -1.62 4.39 0.07
CA SER A 101 -0.75 4.91 1.13
C SER A 101 -1.58 5.60 2.21
N GLN A 102 -1.08 5.60 3.43
CA GLN A 102 -1.68 6.36 4.52
C GLN A 102 -1.50 7.85 4.24
N THR A 103 -2.59 8.61 4.22
CA THR A 103 -2.57 10.04 3.83
C THR A 103 -1.86 10.93 4.85
N ASN A 104 -1.84 10.55 6.12
CA ASN A 104 -1.09 11.24 7.16
C ASN A 104 0.24 10.52 7.40
N THR A 105 1.30 10.93 6.71
CA THR A 105 2.63 10.30 6.78
C THR A 105 3.25 10.36 8.18
N GLY A 106 2.99 11.42 8.95
CA GLY A 106 3.48 11.56 10.32
C GLY A 106 2.87 10.54 11.26
N VAL A 107 1.57 10.29 11.15
CA VAL A 107 0.89 9.25 11.95
C VAL A 107 1.21 7.86 11.41
N ALA A 108 1.30 7.69 10.09
CA ALA A 108 1.72 6.42 9.46
C ALA A 108 3.12 5.98 9.93
N SER A 109 4.06 6.92 10.01
CA SER A 109 5.39 6.66 10.58
C SER A 109 5.33 6.11 12.01
N GLN A 110 4.49 6.71 12.86
CA GLN A 110 4.31 6.23 14.23
C GLN A 110 3.68 4.84 14.27
N LEU A 111 2.70 4.58 13.39
CA LEU A 111 2.06 3.27 13.27
C LEU A 111 3.06 2.19 12.85
N TYR A 112 3.85 2.42 11.80
CA TYR A 112 4.83 1.45 11.30
C TYR A 112 5.94 1.19 12.32
N ARG A 113 6.48 2.23 12.97
CA ARG A 113 7.46 2.09 14.05
C ARG A 113 6.90 1.34 15.25
N GLN A 114 5.63 1.56 15.59
CA GLN A 114 4.99 0.83 16.70
C GLN A 114 4.92 -0.67 16.41
N VAL A 115 4.54 -1.05 15.19
CA VAL A 115 4.48 -2.46 14.78
C VAL A 115 5.89 -3.08 14.79
N ALA A 116 6.89 -2.40 14.23
CA ALA A 116 8.28 -2.85 14.28
C ALA A 116 8.77 -3.03 15.74
N SER A 117 8.45 -2.08 16.62
CA SER A 117 8.78 -2.17 18.05
C SER A 117 8.10 -3.35 18.73
N TRP A 118 6.83 -3.61 18.45
CA TRP A 118 6.12 -4.78 19.01
C TRP A 118 6.69 -6.10 18.51
N ALA A 119 7.05 -6.19 17.23
CA ALA A 119 7.72 -7.36 16.68
C ALA A 119 9.06 -7.63 17.39
N GLN A 120 9.88 -6.60 17.59
CA GLN A 120 11.14 -6.71 18.36
C GLN A 120 10.90 -7.11 19.81
N GLN A 121 9.95 -6.47 20.51
CA GLN A 121 9.63 -6.78 21.91
C GLN A 121 9.14 -8.22 22.11
N SER A 122 8.49 -8.81 21.08
CA SER A 122 8.10 -10.22 21.10
C SER A 122 9.25 -11.19 20.88
N GLY A 123 10.45 -10.69 20.54
CA GLY A 123 11.61 -11.51 20.19
C GLY A 123 11.51 -12.16 18.81
N ALA A 124 10.63 -11.65 17.93
CA ALA A 124 10.44 -12.22 16.60
C ALA A 124 11.67 -12.02 15.72
N SER A 125 12.26 -13.10 15.24
CA SER A 125 13.32 -13.12 14.21
C SER A 125 12.73 -13.23 12.80
N SER A 126 11.48 -13.66 12.68
CA SER A 126 10.76 -13.82 11.42
C SER A 126 9.35 -13.23 11.50
N LEU A 127 8.94 -12.52 10.44
CA LEU A 127 7.67 -11.82 10.38
C LEU A 127 7.02 -11.99 9.01
N TRP A 128 5.70 -12.24 9.01
CA TRP A 128 4.87 -12.16 7.82
C TRP A 128 3.98 -10.93 7.88
N ASP A 129 4.02 -10.11 6.82
CA ASP A 129 3.11 -8.97 6.60
C ASP A 129 2.07 -9.37 5.55
N LEU A 130 0.89 -9.73 6.02
CA LEU A 130 -0.22 -10.13 5.17
C LEU A 130 -1.07 -8.89 4.85
N TYR A 131 -1.27 -8.61 3.58
CA TYR A 131 -1.80 -7.36 3.01
C TYR A 131 -0.77 -6.22 3.07
N CYS A 132 0.47 -6.49 2.65
CA CYS A 132 1.58 -5.57 2.88
C CYS A 132 1.53 -4.27 2.04
N GLY A 133 0.71 -4.20 0.98
CA GLY A 133 0.67 -3.05 0.09
C GLY A 133 2.05 -2.74 -0.50
N VAL A 134 2.49 -1.51 -0.40
CA VAL A 134 3.84 -1.07 -0.79
C VAL A 134 4.92 -1.39 0.25
N GLY A 135 4.62 -2.26 1.20
CA GLY A 135 5.60 -2.78 2.16
C GLY A 135 5.78 -1.92 3.42
N GLY A 136 4.84 -1.04 3.75
CA GLY A 136 5.01 -0.13 4.88
C GLY A 136 5.39 -0.81 6.19
N PHE A 137 4.67 -1.85 6.62
CA PHE A 137 5.00 -2.59 7.84
C PHE A 137 6.23 -3.49 7.65
N ALA A 138 6.27 -4.25 6.54
CA ALA A 138 7.36 -5.18 6.26
C ALA A 138 8.73 -4.49 6.25
N LEU A 139 8.84 -3.36 5.55
CA LEU A 139 10.12 -2.65 5.40
C LEU A 139 10.57 -1.94 6.68
N HIS A 140 9.62 -1.39 7.45
CA HIS A 140 9.95 -0.84 8.77
C HIS A 140 10.35 -1.94 9.76
N ALA A 141 9.75 -3.13 9.69
CA ALA A 141 10.14 -4.26 10.53
C ALA A 141 11.55 -4.76 10.18
N ALA A 142 11.87 -4.91 8.89
CA ALA A 142 13.19 -5.31 8.41
C ALA A 142 14.26 -4.29 8.83
N ARG A 143 14.01 -2.99 8.58
CA ARG A 143 14.91 -1.92 9.03
C ARG A 143 15.05 -1.87 10.55
N GLY A 144 14.00 -2.25 11.27
CA GLY A 144 13.99 -2.38 12.73
C GLY A 144 14.75 -3.59 13.25
N GLY A 145 15.33 -4.44 12.41
CA GLY A 145 16.18 -5.57 12.80
C GLY A 145 15.49 -6.94 12.84
N VAL A 146 14.28 -7.08 12.30
CA VAL A 146 13.68 -8.40 12.06
C VAL A 146 14.46 -9.07 10.92
N GLU A 147 15.05 -10.24 11.20
CA GLU A 147 16.02 -10.90 10.31
C GLU A 147 15.41 -11.43 9.01
N ARG A 148 14.18 -11.89 9.04
CA ARG A 148 13.47 -12.47 7.89
C ARG A 148 12.05 -11.93 7.83
N VAL A 149 11.74 -11.18 6.78
CA VAL A 149 10.41 -10.62 6.57
C VAL A 149 9.84 -11.14 5.25
N SER A 150 8.59 -11.57 5.27
CA SER A 150 7.85 -11.91 4.05
C SER A 150 6.60 -11.04 3.96
N GLY A 151 6.43 -10.33 2.84
CA GLY A 151 5.25 -9.51 2.56
C GLY A 151 4.43 -10.08 1.41
N VAL A 152 3.11 -10.12 1.56
CA VAL A 152 2.19 -10.60 0.52
C VAL A 152 1.10 -9.58 0.27
N GLU A 153 0.89 -9.28 -1.01
CA GLU A 153 -0.11 -8.31 -1.48
C GLU A 153 -0.70 -8.78 -2.81
N ILE A 154 -1.99 -8.56 -3.01
CA ILE A 154 -2.69 -8.98 -4.23
C ILE A 154 -2.27 -8.17 -5.46
N SER A 155 -1.84 -6.92 -5.30
CA SER A 155 -1.41 -6.02 -6.38
C SER A 155 0.06 -6.26 -6.77
N PRO A 156 0.33 -6.75 -8.00
CA PRO A 156 1.71 -6.88 -8.49
C PRO A 156 2.44 -5.54 -8.57
N GLU A 157 1.74 -4.44 -8.85
CA GLU A 157 2.33 -3.10 -8.92
C GLU A 157 2.79 -2.63 -7.54
N ALA A 158 2.00 -2.87 -6.50
CA ALA A 158 2.39 -2.55 -5.12
C ALA A 158 3.61 -3.36 -4.69
N ILE A 159 3.69 -4.63 -5.05
CA ILE A 159 4.86 -5.49 -4.81
C ILE A 159 6.09 -5.00 -5.58
N ALA A 160 5.94 -4.57 -6.83
CA ALA A 160 7.07 -3.99 -7.57
C ALA A 160 7.60 -2.73 -6.87
N SER A 161 6.72 -1.84 -6.43
CA SER A 161 7.07 -0.65 -5.63
C SER A 161 7.79 -1.02 -4.32
N ALA A 162 7.27 -2.01 -3.59
CA ALA A 162 7.86 -2.46 -2.34
C ALA A 162 9.27 -3.06 -2.55
N ARG A 163 9.50 -3.76 -3.66
CA ARG A 163 10.83 -4.31 -4.01
C ARG A 163 11.84 -3.20 -4.31
N CYS A 164 11.45 -2.17 -5.06
CA CYS A 164 12.33 -1.01 -5.28
C CYS A 164 12.73 -0.38 -3.94
N THR A 165 11.77 -0.19 -3.03
CA THR A 165 12.07 0.33 -1.69
C THR A 165 13.01 -0.61 -0.91
N ALA A 166 12.84 -1.93 -0.99
CA ALA A 166 13.71 -2.90 -0.33
C ALA A 166 15.14 -2.85 -0.87
N GLU A 167 15.32 -2.65 -2.18
CA GLU A 167 16.61 -2.47 -2.84
C GLU A 167 17.29 -1.19 -2.36
N ASP A 168 16.59 -0.06 -2.35
CA ASP A 168 17.14 1.22 -1.90
C ASP A 168 17.54 1.21 -0.42
N LEU A 169 16.81 0.45 0.40
CA LEU A 169 17.13 0.24 1.83
C LEU A 169 18.26 -0.77 2.05
N GLY A 170 18.68 -1.50 1.03
CA GLY A 170 19.67 -2.57 1.14
C GLY A 170 19.20 -3.77 1.99
N VAL A 171 17.89 -4.06 2.01
CA VAL A 171 17.29 -5.16 2.79
C VAL A 171 16.74 -6.29 1.93
N SER A 172 16.97 -6.28 0.64
CA SER A 172 16.43 -7.27 -0.32
C SER A 172 16.79 -8.73 0.02
N ASP A 173 17.93 -8.95 0.66
CA ASP A 173 18.35 -10.30 1.09
C ASP A 173 17.55 -10.84 2.28
N HIS A 174 16.89 -9.96 3.03
CA HIS A 174 16.12 -10.26 4.24
C HIS A 174 14.61 -10.17 4.04
N VAL A 175 14.17 -9.55 2.94
CA VAL A 175 12.75 -9.26 2.67
C VAL A 175 12.29 -9.97 1.40
N ARG A 176 11.33 -10.87 1.55
CA ARG A 176 10.66 -11.54 0.42
C ARG A 176 9.29 -10.92 0.18
N LEU A 177 9.06 -10.37 -1.02
CA LEU A 177 7.82 -9.71 -1.38
C LEU A 177 7.15 -10.44 -2.55
N MET A 178 5.88 -10.84 -2.36
CA MET A 178 5.18 -11.73 -3.31
C MET A 178 3.79 -11.18 -3.63
N ALA A 179 3.44 -11.22 -4.92
CA ALA A 179 2.09 -10.93 -5.37
C ALA A 179 1.22 -12.17 -5.23
N GLY A 180 0.07 -12.05 -4.55
CA GLY A 180 -0.85 -13.16 -4.37
C GLY A 180 -1.91 -12.93 -3.30
N ASP A 181 -2.79 -13.91 -3.14
CA ASP A 181 -3.76 -13.91 -2.05
C ASP A 181 -3.06 -14.25 -0.72
N ALA A 182 -3.22 -13.37 0.26
CA ALA A 182 -2.52 -13.45 1.54
C ALA A 182 -2.87 -14.71 2.33
N ALA A 183 -4.15 -15.12 2.32
CA ALA A 183 -4.60 -16.31 3.06
C ALA A 183 -4.07 -17.59 2.41
N GLN A 184 -4.24 -17.74 1.10
CA GLN A 184 -3.75 -18.90 0.35
C GLN A 184 -2.24 -19.06 0.47
N TRP A 185 -1.51 -17.95 0.36
CA TRP A 185 -0.07 -17.95 0.53
C TRP A 185 0.33 -18.39 1.95
N ALA A 186 -0.30 -17.82 2.98
CA ALA A 186 -0.01 -18.18 4.37
C ALA A 186 -0.24 -19.67 4.64
N PHE A 187 -1.35 -20.22 4.14
CA PHE A 187 -1.66 -21.66 4.30
C PHE A 187 -0.61 -22.56 3.62
N ALA A 188 -0.16 -22.19 2.42
CA ALA A 188 0.82 -22.96 1.68
C ALA A 188 2.23 -22.90 2.32
N GLN A 189 2.64 -21.71 2.78
CA GLN A 189 4.00 -21.52 3.30
C GLN A 189 4.21 -21.99 4.73
N TYR A 190 3.14 -22.12 5.52
CA TYR A 190 3.24 -22.41 6.94
C TYR A 190 3.98 -23.71 7.29
N ALA A 191 3.80 -24.74 6.48
CA ALA A 191 4.49 -26.03 6.67
C ALA A 191 6.01 -25.93 6.45
N GLU A 192 6.45 -24.98 5.62
CA GLU A 192 7.87 -24.83 5.25
C GLU A 192 8.59 -23.81 6.14
N ALA A 193 7.90 -22.73 6.51
CA ALA A 193 8.52 -21.60 7.21
C ALA A 193 7.53 -20.89 8.14
N ARG A 194 7.29 -21.46 9.30
CA ARG A 194 6.45 -20.83 10.33
C ARG A 194 7.08 -19.51 10.83
N PRO A 195 6.38 -18.36 10.82
CA PRO A 195 6.90 -17.11 11.34
C PRO A 195 6.77 -17.02 12.87
N ASP A 196 7.58 -16.18 13.50
CA ASP A 196 7.44 -15.83 14.91
C ASP A 196 6.34 -14.79 15.14
N ALA A 197 6.08 -13.95 14.12
CA ALA A 197 5.04 -12.94 14.17
C ALA A 197 4.31 -12.81 12.83
N ILE A 198 3.02 -12.49 12.91
CA ILE A 198 2.22 -12.04 11.76
C ILE A 198 1.75 -10.60 12.01
N VAL A 199 1.86 -9.77 10.98
CA VAL A 199 1.16 -8.49 10.87
C VAL A 199 0.04 -8.63 9.86
N VAL A 200 -1.15 -8.13 10.20
CA VAL A 200 -2.27 -8.00 9.28
C VAL A 200 -2.80 -6.58 9.28
N ASN A 201 -2.95 -5.99 8.10
CA ASN A 201 -3.58 -4.68 7.90
C ASN A 201 -4.63 -4.79 6.78
N PRO A 202 -5.73 -5.51 7.00
CA PRO A 202 -6.69 -5.82 5.96
C PRO A 202 -7.52 -4.59 5.55
N PRO A 203 -8.22 -4.66 4.41
CA PRO A 203 -9.26 -3.69 4.07
C PRO A 203 -10.40 -3.71 5.11
N ARG A 204 -11.34 -2.76 5.01
CA ARG A 204 -12.46 -2.57 5.97
C ARG A 204 -13.28 -3.83 6.29
N ARG A 205 -13.29 -4.82 5.41
CA ARG A 205 -14.00 -6.10 5.63
C ARG A 205 -13.33 -7.02 6.65
N GLY A 206 -12.08 -6.75 7.06
CA GLY A 206 -11.28 -7.62 7.93
C GLY A 206 -10.54 -8.71 7.15
N ILE A 207 -9.94 -9.66 7.89
CA ILE A 207 -9.20 -10.81 7.32
C ILE A 207 -10.12 -11.96 6.91
N GLY A 208 -11.36 -11.96 7.40
CA GLY A 208 -12.35 -12.99 7.13
C GLY A 208 -12.22 -14.25 7.98
N THR A 209 -13.27 -15.05 7.98
CA THR A 209 -13.41 -16.20 8.89
C THR A 209 -12.31 -17.24 8.69
N GLU A 210 -11.98 -17.57 7.45
CA GLU A 210 -11.03 -18.63 7.12
C GLU A 210 -9.62 -18.30 7.65
N LEU A 211 -9.10 -17.11 7.33
CA LEU A 211 -7.76 -16.68 7.79
C LEU A 211 -7.74 -16.49 9.31
N ALA A 212 -8.79 -15.93 9.92
CA ALA A 212 -8.87 -15.75 11.36
C ALA A 212 -8.85 -17.09 12.12
N GLN A 213 -9.61 -18.07 11.67
CA GLN A 213 -9.62 -19.43 12.25
C GLN A 213 -8.28 -20.13 12.04
N TRP A 214 -7.68 -19.99 10.86
CA TRP A 214 -6.37 -20.56 10.59
C TRP A 214 -5.29 -19.94 11.50
N ILE A 215 -5.25 -18.62 11.65
CA ILE A 215 -4.34 -17.96 12.60
C ILE A 215 -4.56 -18.49 14.01
N ASN A 216 -5.82 -18.64 14.43
CA ASN A 216 -6.17 -19.18 15.76
C ASN A 216 -5.60 -20.59 16.01
N GLN A 217 -5.40 -21.38 14.97
CA GLN A 217 -4.91 -22.76 15.03
C GLN A 217 -3.41 -22.89 14.70
N SER A 218 -2.78 -21.81 14.27
CA SER A 218 -1.42 -21.86 13.73
C SER A 218 -0.31 -21.91 14.77
N ASP A 219 -0.61 -21.76 16.07
CA ASP A 219 0.39 -21.63 17.14
C ASP A 219 1.46 -20.56 16.89
N ILE A 220 1.21 -19.56 16.03
CA ILE A 220 2.15 -18.45 15.80
C ILE A 220 2.17 -17.59 17.06
N PRO A 221 3.35 -17.31 17.66
CA PRO A 221 3.40 -16.71 18.99
C PRO A 221 2.80 -15.30 19.07
N THR A 222 2.96 -14.50 18.00
CA THR A 222 2.57 -13.08 18.02
C THR A 222 1.74 -12.71 16.80
N VAL A 223 0.62 -12.03 17.04
CA VAL A 223 -0.21 -11.44 15.99
C VAL A 223 -0.37 -9.95 16.27
N ILE A 224 -0.02 -9.13 15.29
CA ILE A 224 -0.19 -7.68 15.32
C ILE A 224 -1.27 -7.33 14.30
N TYR A 225 -2.42 -6.88 14.79
CA TYR A 225 -3.57 -6.54 13.95
C TYR A 225 -3.75 -5.03 13.86
N SER A 226 -3.53 -4.43 12.69
CA SER A 226 -3.88 -3.05 12.38
C SER A 226 -5.26 -3.02 11.70
N SER A 227 -6.13 -2.11 12.11
CA SER A 227 -7.48 -2.00 11.54
C SER A 227 -7.98 -0.56 11.51
N CYS A 228 -8.56 -0.15 10.39
CA CYS A 228 -9.30 1.10 10.27
C CYS A 228 -10.81 0.95 10.55
N TYR A 229 -11.29 -0.26 10.88
CA TYR A 229 -12.72 -0.51 11.10
C TYR A 229 -12.97 -1.44 12.30
N PRO A 230 -13.37 -0.87 13.45
CA PRO A 230 -13.49 -1.63 14.70
C PRO A 230 -14.46 -2.81 14.65
N LYS A 231 -15.53 -2.75 13.83
CA LYS A 231 -16.52 -3.84 13.77
C LYS A 231 -15.94 -5.11 13.16
N SER A 232 -15.18 -5.01 12.06
CA SER A 232 -14.51 -6.18 11.48
C SER A 232 -13.41 -6.70 12.39
N LEU A 233 -12.62 -5.80 13.02
CA LEU A 233 -11.62 -6.19 14.01
C LEU A 233 -12.24 -7.06 15.13
N VAL A 234 -13.33 -6.61 15.73
CA VAL A 234 -14.01 -7.38 16.79
C VAL A 234 -14.53 -8.73 16.29
N SER A 235 -15.06 -8.78 15.05
CA SER A 235 -15.53 -10.03 14.45
C SER A 235 -14.40 -11.03 14.27
N ASP A 236 -13.26 -10.58 13.76
CA ASP A 236 -12.08 -11.42 13.52
C ASP A 236 -11.45 -11.89 14.85
N LEU A 237 -11.29 -10.98 15.83
CA LEU A 237 -10.73 -11.32 17.14
C LEU A 237 -11.58 -12.35 17.91
N ARG A 238 -12.90 -12.37 17.73
CA ARG A 238 -13.77 -13.41 18.32
C ARG A 238 -13.46 -14.81 17.81
N LEU A 239 -12.90 -14.93 16.61
CA LEU A 239 -12.47 -16.19 16.01
C LEU A 239 -11.05 -16.59 16.41
N MET A 240 -10.31 -15.67 17.03
CA MET A 240 -8.90 -15.84 17.44
C MET A 240 -8.78 -16.01 18.97
N ASN A 241 -9.60 -16.89 19.55
CA ASN A 241 -9.76 -17.05 20.99
C ASN A 241 -8.58 -17.76 21.70
N SER A 242 -7.65 -18.35 20.96
CA SER A 242 -6.38 -18.86 21.50
C SER A 242 -5.39 -17.74 21.84
N TYR A 243 -5.61 -16.53 21.29
CA TYR A 243 -4.80 -15.37 21.58
C TYR A 243 -5.41 -14.50 22.68
N ARG A 244 -4.53 -13.82 23.41
CA ARG A 244 -4.89 -12.83 24.43
C ARG A 244 -4.39 -11.46 23.99
N LEU A 245 -5.26 -10.45 24.03
CA LEU A 245 -4.86 -9.06 23.81
C LEU A 245 -3.88 -8.63 24.92
N THR A 246 -2.67 -8.25 24.55
CA THR A 246 -1.62 -7.79 25.45
C THR A 246 -1.41 -6.29 25.36
N GLN A 247 -1.53 -5.71 24.18
CA GLN A 247 -1.33 -4.29 23.94
C GLN A 247 -2.36 -3.78 22.91
N ALA A 248 -2.76 -2.51 23.05
CA ALA A 248 -3.59 -1.81 22.08
C ALA A 248 -3.14 -0.36 21.99
N ARG A 249 -3.13 0.20 20.78
CA ARG A 249 -2.82 1.61 20.54
C ARG A 249 -3.75 2.18 19.47
N LEU A 250 -4.28 3.36 19.73
CA LEU A 250 -5.07 4.11 18.76
C LEU A 250 -4.15 5.11 18.05
N PHE A 251 -4.35 5.23 16.74
CA PHE A 251 -3.73 6.24 15.89
C PHE A 251 -4.82 7.08 15.25
N ASP A 252 -4.81 8.38 15.54
CA ASP A 252 -5.74 9.33 14.90
C ASP A 252 -5.13 9.75 13.55
N MET A 253 -5.70 9.20 12.50
CA MET A 253 -5.16 9.35 11.15
C MET A 253 -5.71 10.60 10.44
N PHE A 254 -6.84 11.16 10.92
CA PHE A 254 -7.55 12.29 10.32
C PHE A 254 -8.05 13.30 11.33
#